data_b458c805375b007fdb70dc368aef2e2e
#
_entry.id   b458c805375b007fdb70dc368aef2e2e
#
_cell.length_a   1.000
_cell.length_b   1.000
_cell.length_c   1.000
_cell.angle_alpha   90.00
_cell.angle_beta   90.00
_cell.angle_gamma   90.00
#
_symmetry.space_group_name_H-M   'P 1'
#
loop_
_entity.id
_entity.type
_entity.pdbx_description
1 polymer ?
#
loop_
_entity_poly.entity_id
_entity_poly.type
_entity_poly.pdbx_seq_one_letter_code
_entity_poly.pdbx_strand_id
1 'polypeptide(L)'
;TLRWCPWIEKTAMVICDIFEEEQADKEVEVTPRTILKRQIARAAELGYTIKTGSELEFYLFRDSYRDVAERGYRDLRPSSPYIMDYHMLQTTRDEWFVRQVRNAMLGAGIPVEFSKGEFGRGQQEINITYSDALSNADHHALYKHGVKEMAELNGVAATFMAKWTMAEAGSSCHLHSSVWSADGSESLMWSDEGEHHMSDTYRWYMGGLMACAREMAWMYAPFVNSYKRYQLGSWAPTAIVWSRDNRTCGFRTVGEHAGARVECRIPGADANPYLAFAATIAAGLWGIENKVEPPPMFVGNAYEAKDVPRVPYSLHEAVETFRGSTVARDAFGDFVFEHLLNTAHQEQVIFDNTTVTDWELARYFERG
;
A
#
# COMPACT_ATOMS: atom_id res chain seq x y z
N THR A 1 12.86 16.01 9.10
CA THR A 1 11.88 15.81 7.99
C THR A 1 11.43 17.11 7.31
N LEU A 2 12.05 18.26 7.57
CA LEU A 2 11.74 19.52 6.89
C LEU A 2 12.03 19.41 5.38
N ARG A 3 11.03 19.72 4.55
CA ARG A 3 11.14 19.73 3.08
C ARG A 3 10.42 20.92 2.49
N TRP A 4 11.01 21.52 1.47
CA TRP A 4 10.33 22.56 0.69
C TRP A 4 9.15 21.97 -0.08
N CYS A 5 8.07 22.77 -0.23
CA CYS A 5 6.93 22.49 -1.11
C CYS A 5 7.14 23.23 -2.44
N PRO A 6 7.73 22.64 -3.48
CA PRO A 6 7.98 23.36 -4.73
C PRO A 6 6.71 23.81 -5.48
N TRP A 7 5.55 23.26 -5.12
CA TRP A 7 4.25 23.60 -5.71
C TRP A 7 3.51 24.72 -4.99
N ILE A 8 3.99 25.16 -3.81
CA ILE A 8 3.45 26.31 -3.08
C ILE A 8 4.60 27.25 -2.69
N GLU A 9 4.54 28.48 -3.16
CA GLU A 9 5.59 29.47 -2.92
C GLU A 9 5.80 29.72 -1.42
N LYS A 10 7.07 29.79 -0.98
CA LYS A 10 7.50 30.08 0.40
C LYS A 10 6.95 29.14 1.46
N THR A 11 6.65 27.90 1.07
CA THR A 11 6.06 26.88 1.96
C THR A 11 7.02 25.71 2.15
N ALA A 12 7.01 25.15 3.36
CA ALA A 12 7.71 23.93 3.69
C ALA A 12 6.81 23.01 4.51
N MET A 13 6.99 21.70 4.35
CA MET A 13 6.33 20.66 5.14
C MET A 13 7.29 20.04 6.15
N VAL A 14 6.75 19.65 7.28
CA VAL A 14 7.46 18.93 8.35
C VAL A 14 6.62 17.76 8.78
N ILE A 15 7.21 16.55 8.80
CA ILE A 15 6.63 15.41 9.50
C ILE A 15 7.22 15.39 10.90
N CYS A 16 6.35 15.39 11.91
CA CYS A 16 6.72 15.43 13.32
C CYS A 16 6.34 14.12 14.01
N ASP A 17 7.14 13.73 14.99
CA ASP A 17 6.76 12.72 15.97
C ASP A 17 5.92 13.39 17.08
N ILE A 18 5.00 12.63 17.67
CA ILE A 18 4.12 13.11 18.75
C ILE A 18 4.61 12.50 20.06
N PHE A 19 4.74 13.34 21.06
CA PHE A 19 5.17 12.96 22.40
C PHE A 19 4.07 13.20 23.43
N GLU A 20 4.09 12.46 24.54
CA GLU A 20 3.15 12.67 25.63
C GLU A 20 3.41 14.01 26.32
N GLU A 21 2.36 14.72 26.71
CA GLU A 21 2.46 16.04 27.33
C GLU A 21 3.20 15.97 28.68
N GLU A 22 2.93 14.94 29.47
CA GLU A 22 3.54 14.76 30.81
C GLU A 22 4.94 14.15 30.77
N GLN A 23 5.33 13.54 29.64
CA GLN A 23 6.60 12.83 29.43
C GLN A 23 7.16 13.19 28.05
N ALA A 24 7.81 14.35 27.93
CA ALA A 24 8.27 14.92 26.67
C ALA A 24 9.31 14.08 25.89
N ASP A 25 9.85 13.04 26.50
CA ASP A 25 10.75 12.05 25.88
C ASP A 25 10.05 10.73 25.49
N LYS A 26 8.77 10.57 25.83
CA LYS A 26 7.99 9.39 25.51
C LYS A 26 7.11 9.64 24.27
N GLU A 27 7.44 8.97 23.16
CA GLU A 27 6.61 9.02 21.97
C GLU A 27 5.23 8.36 22.20
N VAL A 28 4.19 8.95 21.62
CA VAL A 28 2.86 8.37 21.62
C VAL A 28 2.87 7.07 20.79
N GLU A 29 2.68 5.96 21.46
CA GLU A 29 2.91 4.60 20.94
C GLU A 29 2.00 4.23 19.76
N VAL A 30 0.78 4.77 19.75
CA VAL A 30 -0.25 4.43 18.76
C VAL A 30 -0.16 5.22 17.45
N THR A 31 0.76 6.17 17.34
CA THR A 31 0.91 6.89 16.07
C THR A 31 1.50 5.97 15.01
N PRO A 32 0.99 5.99 13.77
CA PRO A 32 1.45 5.09 12.70
C PRO A 32 2.96 5.15 12.48
N ARG A 33 3.55 6.34 12.58
CA ARG A 33 5.00 6.52 12.39
C ARG A 33 5.81 5.89 13.53
N THR A 34 5.37 5.99 14.79
CA THR A 34 6.01 5.33 15.94
C THR A 34 5.89 3.81 15.85
N ILE A 35 4.74 3.30 15.40
CA ILE A 35 4.54 1.86 15.16
C ILE A 35 5.58 1.34 14.16
N LEU A 36 5.78 2.05 13.04
CA LEU A 36 6.80 1.68 12.05
C LEU A 36 8.23 1.75 12.65
N LYS A 37 8.57 2.82 13.36
CA LYS A 37 9.89 2.98 14.01
C LYS A 37 10.20 1.82 14.94
N ARG A 38 9.22 1.32 15.69
CA ARG A 38 9.39 0.15 16.56
C ARG A 38 9.70 -1.13 15.78
N GLN A 39 9.04 -1.36 14.65
CA GLN A 39 9.35 -2.53 13.82
C GLN A 39 10.74 -2.42 13.17
N ILE A 40 11.16 -1.22 12.79
CA ILE A 40 12.51 -0.98 12.28
C ILE A 40 13.56 -1.23 13.39
N ALA A 41 13.30 -0.77 14.61
CA ALA A 41 14.17 -1.03 15.76
C ALA A 41 14.30 -2.53 16.05
N ARG A 42 13.17 -3.28 16.02
CA ARG A 42 13.19 -4.74 16.15
C ARG A 42 14.02 -5.42 15.05
N ALA A 43 13.91 -4.95 13.80
CA ALA A 43 14.76 -5.46 12.72
C ALA A 43 16.24 -5.23 13.03
N ALA A 44 16.60 -4.04 13.51
CA ALA A 44 17.98 -3.69 13.87
C ALA A 44 18.51 -4.54 15.03
N GLU A 45 17.69 -4.84 16.06
CA GLU A 45 18.04 -5.74 17.16
C GLU A 45 18.34 -7.16 16.68
N LEU A 46 17.68 -7.61 15.62
CA LEU A 46 17.94 -8.90 14.95
C LEU A 46 19.12 -8.85 13.97
N GLY A 47 19.77 -7.68 13.81
CA GLY A 47 20.89 -7.50 12.90
C GLY A 47 20.51 -7.23 11.46
N TYR A 48 19.29 -6.74 11.20
CA TYR A 48 18.78 -6.48 9.86
C TYR A 48 18.44 -5.00 9.62
N THR A 49 18.63 -4.57 8.39
CA THR A 49 18.02 -3.36 7.83
C THR A 49 16.98 -3.76 6.80
N ILE A 50 15.80 -3.14 6.84
CA ILE A 50 14.75 -3.38 5.85
C ILE A 50 14.65 -2.19 4.92
N LYS A 51 14.80 -2.45 3.60
CA LYS A 51 14.53 -1.44 2.57
C LYS A 51 13.18 -1.72 1.94
N THR A 52 12.45 -0.63 1.66
CA THR A 52 11.10 -0.69 1.09
C THR A 52 10.94 0.24 -0.09
N GLY A 53 9.98 -0.06 -0.95
CA GLY A 53 9.51 0.77 -2.05
C GLY A 53 8.01 0.64 -2.20
N SER A 54 7.37 1.63 -2.79
CA SER A 54 5.94 1.59 -3.10
C SER A 54 5.68 2.05 -4.53
N GLU A 55 4.91 1.23 -5.27
CA GLU A 55 4.31 1.60 -6.55
C GLU A 55 2.90 2.13 -6.24
N LEU A 56 2.65 3.42 -6.45
CA LEU A 56 1.42 4.06 -6.01
C LEU A 56 0.60 4.58 -7.18
N GLU A 57 -0.58 4.00 -7.36
CA GLU A 57 -1.53 4.36 -8.41
C GLU A 57 -2.57 5.37 -7.91
N PHE A 58 -3.06 6.22 -8.80
CA PHE A 58 -4.16 7.15 -8.54
C PHE A 58 -4.94 7.44 -9.80
N TYR A 59 -6.18 7.92 -9.64
CA TYR A 59 -6.98 8.43 -10.76
C TYR A 59 -6.97 9.95 -10.79
N LEU A 60 -6.84 10.51 -11.98
CA LEU A 60 -6.96 11.94 -12.27
C LEU A 60 -8.28 12.20 -12.98
N PHE A 61 -9.02 13.22 -12.52
CA PHE A 61 -10.30 13.66 -13.07
C PHE A 61 -10.20 15.09 -13.61
N ARG A 62 -10.98 15.40 -14.66
CA ARG A 62 -11.10 16.74 -15.21
C ARG A 62 -11.89 17.69 -14.32
N ASP A 63 -12.65 17.14 -13.39
CA ASP A 63 -13.45 17.88 -12.42
C ASP A 63 -12.57 18.34 -11.27
N SER A 64 -12.82 19.56 -10.75
CA SER A 64 -12.23 19.99 -9.50
C SER A 64 -12.85 19.24 -8.31
N TYR A 65 -12.19 19.22 -7.15
CA TYR A 65 -12.77 18.65 -5.93
C TYR A 65 -14.09 19.31 -5.56
N ARG A 66 -14.24 20.63 -5.83
CA ARG A 66 -15.49 21.36 -5.61
C ARG A 66 -16.62 20.85 -6.51
N ASP A 67 -16.37 20.73 -7.83
CA ASP A 67 -17.36 20.23 -8.78
C ASP A 67 -17.81 18.81 -8.42
N VAL A 68 -16.85 17.97 -7.99
CA VAL A 68 -17.11 16.59 -7.54
C VAL A 68 -18.04 16.59 -6.33
N ALA A 69 -17.75 17.42 -5.32
CA ALA A 69 -18.56 17.53 -4.10
C ALA A 69 -19.97 18.08 -4.38
N GLU A 70 -20.09 19.13 -5.20
CA GLU A 70 -21.38 19.75 -5.58
C GLU A 70 -22.30 18.76 -6.32
N ARG A 71 -21.71 17.79 -7.05
CA ARG A 71 -22.47 16.72 -7.74
C ARG A 71 -22.68 15.48 -6.87
N GLY A 72 -22.33 15.52 -5.59
CA GLY A 72 -22.44 14.38 -4.68
C GLY A 72 -21.62 13.18 -5.13
N TYR A 73 -20.42 13.42 -5.68
CA TYR A 73 -19.48 12.40 -6.18
C TYR A 73 -20.03 11.51 -7.30
N ARG A 74 -20.93 12.07 -8.12
CA ARG A 74 -21.53 11.40 -9.30
C ARG A 74 -21.01 11.99 -10.61
N ASP A 75 -21.15 11.21 -11.69
CA ASP A 75 -20.80 11.61 -13.04
C ASP A 75 -19.36 12.16 -13.17
N LEU A 76 -18.43 11.48 -12.51
CA LEU A 76 -17.01 11.83 -12.51
C LEU A 76 -16.41 11.63 -13.91
N ARG A 77 -15.61 12.60 -14.36
CA ARG A 77 -14.99 12.60 -15.69
C ARG A 77 -13.49 12.31 -15.60
N PRO A 78 -13.03 11.06 -15.83
CA PRO A 78 -11.60 10.75 -15.89
C PRO A 78 -10.86 11.69 -16.86
N SER A 79 -9.58 11.97 -16.57
CA SER A 79 -8.75 12.87 -17.39
C SER A 79 -8.58 12.36 -18.82
N SER A 80 -8.48 11.05 -19.00
CA SER A 80 -8.42 10.38 -20.29
C SER A 80 -9.73 9.63 -20.61
N PRO A 81 -10.22 9.70 -21.84
CA PRO A 81 -11.38 8.91 -22.28
C PRO A 81 -11.02 7.49 -22.67
N TYR A 82 -9.73 7.13 -22.66
CA TYR A 82 -9.21 5.86 -23.16
C TYR A 82 -8.22 5.23 -22.15
N ILE A 83 -7.99 3.93 -22.28
CA ILE A 83 -6.97 3.19 -21.53
C ILE A 83 -5.59 3.80 -21.78
N MET A 84 -4.83 4.02 -20.73
CA MET A 84 -3.54 4.71 -20.80
C MET A 84 -2.35 3.77 -20.80
N ASP A 85 -2.52 2.52 -20.34
CA ASP A 85 -1.46 1.53 -20.18
C ASP A 85 -0.71 1.29 -21.51
N TYR A 86 0.60 1.56 -21.48
CA TYR A 86 1.51 1.52 -22.65
C TYR A 86 1.08 2.36 -23.87
N HIS A 87 0.16 3.32 -23.71
CA HIS A 87 -0.35 4.14 -24.79
C HIS A 87 0.26 5.55 -24.77
N MET A 88 1.30 5.77 -25.55
CA MET A 88 2.08 7.02 -25.57
C MET A 88 1.23 8.28 -25.74
N LEU A 89 0.27 8.31 -26.70
CA LEU A 89 -0.56 9.49 -26.93
C LEU A 89 -1.44 9.82 -25.71
N GLN A 90 -2.00 8.83 -25.03
CA GLN A 90 -2.86 9.07 -23.86
C GLN A 90 -2.05 9.63 -22.70
N THR A 91 -0.86 9.04 -22.42
CA THR A 91 0.03 9.55 -21.37
C THR A 91 0.51 10.97 -21.66
N THR A 92 0.74 11.32 -22.95
CA THR A 92 1.11 12.69 -23.34
C THR A 92 0.02 13.72 -22.97
N ARG A 93 -1.25 13.34 -22.98
CA ARG A 93 -2.36 14.27 -22.64
C ARG A 93 -2.33 14.70 -21.17
N ASP A 94 -1.94 13.81 -20.29
CA ASP A 94 -1.88 14.07 -18.85
C ASP A 94 -0.46 14.44 -18.37
N GLU A 95 0.52 14.46 -19.29
CA GLU A 95 1.92 14.74 -18.97
C GLU A 95 2.13 16.11 -18.31
N TRP A 96 1.29 17.09 -18.62
CA TRP A 96 1.33 18.41 -17.98
C TRP A 96 1.22 18.29 -16.44
N PHE A 97 0.33 17.45 -15.92
CA PHE A 97 0.14 17.22 -14.50
C PHE A 97 1.20 16.26 -13.95
N VAL A 98 1.40 15.11 -14.60
CA VAL A 98 2.33 14.07 -14.16
C VAL A 98 3.76 14.62 -14.10
N ARG A 99 4.18 15.45 -15.09
CA ARG A 99 5.48 16.14 -15.06
C ARG A 99 5.58 17.13 -13.92
N GLN A 100 4.53 17.89 -13.64
CA GLN A 100 4.50 18.82 -12.51
C GLN A 100 4.72 18.06 -11.20
N VAL A 101 4.04 16.93 -11.01
CA VAL A 101 4.19 16.09 -9.82
C VAL A 101 5.64 15.55 -9.72
N ARG A 102 6.17 14.96 -10.79
CA ARG A 102 7.55 14.44 -10.77
C ARG A 102 8.58 15.52 -10.40
N ASN A 103 8.49 16.68 -11.04
CA ASN A 103 9.41 17.78 -10.80
C ASN A 103 9.28 18.35 -9.36
N ALA A 104 8.05 18.44 -8.87
CA ALA A 104 7.77 18.90 -7.52
C ALA A 104 8.33 17.91 -6.47
N MET A 105 8.15 16.61 -6.67
CA MET A 105 8.71 15.59 -5.78
C MET A 105 10.24 15.63 -5.77
N LEU A 106 10.88 15.70 -6.93
CA LEU A 106 12.34 15.86 -7.03
C LEU A 106 12.81 17.14 -6.34
N GLY A 107 12.12 18.27 -6.52
CA GLY A 107 12.40 19.54 -5.85
C GLY A 107 12.21 19.49 -4.33
N ALA A 108 11.33 18.62 -3.82
CA ALA A 108 11.15 18.34 -2.40
C ALA A 108 12.17 17.31 -1.85
N GLY A 109 13.10 16.84 -2.68
CA GLY A 109 14.07 15.81 -2.30
C GLY A 109 13.45 14.41 -2.15
N ILE A 110 12.35 14.13 -2.85
CA ILE A 110 11.70 12.82 -2.96
C ILE A 110 12.12 12.21 -4.31
N PRO A 111 12.93 11.14 -4.32
CA PRO A 111 13.51 10.60 -5.55
C PRO A 111 12.44 9.83 -6.33
N VAL A 112 11.99 10.39 -7.44
CA VAL A 112 11.10 9.71 -8.39
C VAL A 112 11.92 8.79 -9.29
N GLU A 113 11.48 7.55 -9.45
CA GLU A 113 12.11 6.57 -10.32
C GLU A 113 11.55 6.66 -11.75
N PHE A 114 10.23 6.50 -11.89
CA PHE A 114 9.54 6.66 -13.16
C PHE A 114 8.04 6.94 -12.96
N SER A 115 7.33 7.16 -14.07
CA SER A 115 5.88 7.27 -14.10
C SER A 115 5.33 6.64 -15.37
N LYS A 116 4.11 6.13 -15.28
CA LYS A 116 3.38 5.57 -16.43
C LYS A 116 1.87 5.77 -16.29
N GLY A 117 1.15 5.68 -17.42
CA GLY A 117 -0.30 5.51 -17.41
C GLY A 117 -0.67 4.06 -17.09
N GLU A 118 -1.78 3.86 -16.40
CA GLU A 118 -2.28 2.56 -15.98
C GLU A 118 -3.50 2.09 -16.80
N PHE A 119 -4.04 0.92 -16.45
CA PHE A 119 -5.11 0.26 -17.21
C PHE A 119 -6.44 1.05 -17.18
N GLY A 120 -6.72 1.78 -16.11
CA GLY A 120 -7.93 2.59 -15.99
C GLY A 120 -7.87 3.90 -16.77
N ARG A 121 -9.01 4.42 -17.19
CA ARG A 121 -9.11 5.72 -17.87
C ARG A 121 -8.74 6.86 -16.93
N GLY A 122 -7.65 7.55 -17.22
CA GLY A 122 -7.09 8.59 -16.34
C GLY A 122 -6.32 8.05 -15.13
N GLN A 123 -5.99 6.76 -15.11
CA GLN A 123 -5.18 6.16 -14.05
C GLN A 123 -3.70 6.36 -14.32
N GLN A 124 -2.98 6.80 -13.29
CA GLN A 124 -1.56 7.12 -13.32
C GLN A 124 -0.83 6.34 -12.24
N GLU A 125 0.44 6.02 -12.47
CA GLU A 125 1.36 5.51 -11.48
C GLU A 125 2.63 6.35 -11.47
N ILE A 126 3.11 6.73 -10.30
CA ILE A 126 4.41 7.38 -10.11
C ILE A 126 5.13 6.65 -8.99
N ASN A 127 6.32 6.15 -9.30
CA ASN A 127 7.12 5.33 -8.40
C ASN A 127 8.24 6.15 -7.78
N ILE A 128 8.44 5.94 -6.50
CA ILE A 128 9.51 6.53 -5.71
C ILE A 128 10.60 5.48 -5.55
N THR A 129 11.86 5.89 -5.73
CA THR A 129 13.01 5.02 -5.51
C THR A 129 12.98 4.44 -4.10
N TYR A 130 13.24 3.14 -3.98
CA TYR A 130 13.31 2.46 -2.70
C TYR A 130 14.37 3.06 -1.76
N SER A 131 14.11 3.00 -0.47
CA SER A 131 15.02 3.49 0.57
C SER A 131 14.84 2.71 1.87
N ASP A 132 15.42 3.17 2.97
CA ASP A 132 15.04 2.69 4.30
C ASP A 132 13.53 2.89 4.53
N ALA A 133 12.93 2.02 5.34
CA ALA A 133 11.49 1.93 5.45
C ALA A 133 10.84 3.21 6.01
N LEU A 134 11.51 3.93 6.92
CA LEU A 134 10.96 5.15 7.49
C LEU A 134 10.96 6.29 6.47
N SER A 135 12.10 6.50 5.78
CA SER A 135 12.21 7.50 4.72
C SER A 135 11.22 7.23 3.60
N ASN A 136 11.04 5.96 3.20
CA ASN A 136 10.10 5.62 2.14
C ASN A 136 8.64 5.90 2.56
N ALA A 137 8.25 5.58 3.80
CA ALA A 137 6.92 5.91 4.32
C ALA A 137 6.69 7.43 4.38
N ASP A 138 7.68 8.19 4.83
CA ASP A 138 7.62 9.67 4.84
C ASP A 138 7.49 10.22 3.40
N HIS A 139 8.26 9.72 2.45
CA HIS A 139 8.18 10.10 1.03
C HIS A 139 6.81 9.79 0.42
N HIS A 140 6.28 8.59 0.68
CA HIS A 140 4.97 8.17 0.22
C HIS A 140 3.86 9.10 0.77
N ALA A 141 3.89 9.41 2.07
CA ALA A 141 2.90 10.29 2.69
C ALA A 141 2.93 11.70 2.07
N LEU A 142 4.12 12.26 1.89
CA LEU A 142 4.31 13.57 1.26
C LEU A 142 3.91 13.58 -0.22
N TYR A 143 4.27 12.54 -0.97
CA TYR A 143 3.88 12.37 -2.36
C TYR A 143 2.35 12.31 -2.51
N LYS A 144 1.68 11.46 -1.74
CA LYS A 144 0.22 11.31 -1.77
C LYS A 144 -0.51 12.61 -1.43
N HIS A 145 0.02 13.38 -0.48
CA HIS A 145 -0.49 14.70 -0.12
C HIS A 145 -0.24 15.72 -1.23
N GLY A 146 1.00 15.81 -1.71
CA GLY A 146 1.40 16.78 -2.74
C GLY A 146 0.64 16.58 -4.06
N VAL A 147 0.36 15.35 -4.48
CA VAL A 147 -0.49 15.08 -5.66
C VAL A 147 -1.87 15.70 -5.50
N LYS A 148 -2.49 15.57 -4.32
CA LYS A 148 -3.83 16.16 -4.07
C LYS A 148 -3.80 17.68 -4.03
N GLU A 149 -2.79 18.29 -3.40
CA GLU A 149 -2.63 19.74 -3.40
C GLU A 149 -2.40 20.28 -4.81
N MET A 150 -1.52 19.65 -5.59
CA MET A 150 -1.29 20.06 -6.98
C MET A 150 -2.54 19.87 -7.85
N ALA A 151 -3.35 18.85 -7.60
CA ALA A 151 -4.63 18.67 -8.28
C ALA A 151 -5.58 19.84 -7.96
N GLU A 152 -5.74 20.20 -6.69
CA GLU A 152 -6.55 21.35 -6.26
C GLU A 152 -6.08 22.66 -6.92
N LEU A 153 -4.77 22.93 -6.88
CA LEU A 153 -4.18 24.15 -7.49
C LEU A 153 -4.38 24.24 -9.01
N ASN A 154 -4.56 23.09 -9.68
CA ASN A 154 -4.80 23.03 -11.12
C ASN A 154 -6.30 22.92 -11.50
N GLY A 155 -7.20 22.97 -10.51
CA GLY A 155 -8.65 22.86 -10.76
C GLY A 155 -9.10 21.48 -11.27
N VAL A 156 -8.36 20.42 -10.89
CA VAL A 156 -8.66 19.01 -11.18
C VAL A 156 -8.76 18.23 -9.88
N ALA A 157 -9.17 16.96 -9.93
CA ALA A 157 -9.18 16.10 -8.75
C ALA A 157 -8.34 14.83 -8.97
N ALA A 158 -7.61 14.44 -7.95
CA ALA A 158 -6.88 13.18 -7.89
C ALA A 158 -7.37 12.33 -6.72
N THR A 159 -7.57 11.04 -6.92
CA THR A 159 -8.00 10.14 -5.86
C THR A 159 -7.13 8.90 -5.76
N PHE A 160 -6.82 8.53 -4.52
CA PHE A 160 -6.15 7.28 -4.14
C PHE A 160 -7.14 6.25 -3.58
N MET A 161 -8.44 6.40 -3.84
CA MET A 161 -9.41 5.35 -3.50
C MET A 161 -9.02 4.03 -4.15
N ALA A 162 -9.11 2.94 -3.40
CA ALA A 162 -8.81 1.61 -3.95
C ALA A 162 -9.74 1.24 -5.10
N LYS A 163 -11.02 1.71 -5.08
CA LYS A 163 -12.01 1.43 -6.13
C LYS A 163 -13.02 2.58 -6.22
N TRP A 164 -12.88 3.49 -7.18
CA TRP A 164 -13.81 4.60 -7.33
C TRP A 164 -15.07 4.23 -8.14
N THR A 165 -14.98 3.19 -8.99
CA THR A 165 -16.11 2.60 -9.71
C THR A 165 -15.83 1.13 -10.02
N MET A 166 -16.88 0.30 -10.11
CA MET A 166 -16.74 -1.11 -10.48
C MET A 166 -16.34 -1.29 -11.96
N ALA A 167 -16.58 -0.29 -12.81
CA ALA A 167 -16.31 -0.33 -14.25
C ALA A 167 -14.83 -0.15 -14.62
N GLU A 168 -14.00 0.39 -13.73
CA GLU A 168 -12.58 0.66 -13.98
C GLU A 168 -11.69 -0.22 -13.10
N ALA A 169 -10.40 -0.30 -13.39
CA ALA A 169 -9.42 -0.95 -12.53
C ALA A 169 -9.36 -0.28 -11.15
N GLY A 170 -9.01 -1.03 -10.11
CA GLY A 170 -8.71 -0.46 -8.79
C GLY A 170 -7.32 0.15 -8.77
N SER A 171 -7.06 1.05 -7.81
CA SER A 171 -5.73 1.63 -7.60
C SER A 171 -4.97 0.83 -6.55
N SER A 172 -3.78 0.38 -6.93
CA SER A 172 -2.87 -0.42 -6.11
C SER A 172 -1.83 0.44 -5.40
N CYS A 173 -1.28 -0.12 -4.35
CA CYS A 173 0.00 0.25 -3.77
C CYS A 173 0.81 -1.04 -3.61
N HIS A 174 1.56 -1.44 -4.65
CA HIS A 174 2.41 -2.61 -4.50
C HIS A 174 3.59 -2.27 -3.60
N LEU A 175 3.79 -3.06 -2.55
CA LEU A 175 4.88 -2.85 -1.60
C LEU A 175 6.03 -3.78 -1.90
N HIS A 176 7.19 -3.20 -2.18
CA HIS A 176 8.45 -3.92 -2.31
C HIS A 176 9.17 -3.90 -0.98
N SER A 177 9.76 -5.04 -0.60
CA SER A 177 10.59 -5.14 0.60
C SER A 177 11.73 -6.11 0.41
N SER A 178 12.87 -5.80 1.05
CA SER A 178 14.07 -6.62 1.06
C SER A 178 14.83 -6.48 2.37
N VAL A 179 15.49 -7.56 2.78
CA VAL A 179 16.30 -7.67 4.00
C VAL A 179 17.76 -7.47 3.66
N TRP A 180 18.44 -6.65 4.44
CA TRP A 180 19.84 -6.28 4.27
C TRP A 180 20.61 -6.51 5.56
N SER A 181 21.95 -6.57 5.47
CA SER A 181 22.86 -6.55 6.62
C SER A 181 22.55 -5.37 7.55
N ALA A 182 23.01 -5.44 8.80
CA ALA A 182 22.76 -4.43 9.83
C ALA A 182 23.14 -3.01 9.38
N ASP A 183 24.22 -2.86 8.61
CA ASP A 183 24.70 -1.60 8.04
C ASP A 183 24.01 -1.21 6.71
N GLY A 184 23.12 -2.08 6.20
CA GLY A 184 22.38 -1.86 4.96
C GLY A 184 23.23 -1.95 3.68
N SER A 185 24.45 -2.46 3.76
CA SER A 185 25.37 -2.52 2.62
C SER A 185 25.20 -3.75 1.73
N GLU A 186 24.78 -4.88 2.30
CA GLU A 186 24.64 -6.16 1.62
C GLU A 186 23.17 -6.67 1.66
N SER A 187 22.65 -7.05 0.49
CA SER A 187 21.33 -7.70 0.39
C SER A 187 21.43 -9.16 0.84
N LEU A 188 20.55 -9.54 1.78
CA LEU A 188 20.50 -10.91 2.29
C LEU A 188 19.44 -11.76 1.58
N MET A 189 18.91 -11.29 0.45
CA MET A 189 17.84 -11.97 -0.27
C MET A 189 18.36 -13.06 -1.23
N TRP A 190 19.48 -12.85 -1.87
CA TRP A 190 19.95 -13.70 -2.98
C TRP A 190 20.91 -14.81 -2.50
N SER A 191 20.80 -15.97 -3.15
CA SER A 191 21.78 -17.06 -3.05
C SER A 191 21.92 -17.76 -4.39
N ASP A 192 23.15 -17.87 -4.89
CA ASP A 192 23.42 -18.57 -6.15
C ASP A 192 23.11 -20.09 -6.07
N GLU A 193 23.21 -20.67 -4.87
CA GLU A 193 23.00 -22.09 -4.61
C GLU A 193 21.55 -22.40 -4.12
N GLY A 194 20.81 -21.37 -3.72
CA GLY A 194 19.45 -21.53 -3.19
C GLY A 194 18.43 -21.93 -4.26
N GLU A 195 17.42 -22.68 -3.88
CA GLU A 195 16.29 -22.97 -4.78
C GLU A 195 15.64 -21.64 -5.20
N HIS A 196 15.39 -21.48 -6.50
CA HIS A 196 14.94 -20.22 -7.10
C HIS A 196 15.86 -19.02 -6.85
N HIS A 197 17.12 -19.23 -6.54
CA HIS A 197 18.11 -18.23 -6.12
C HIS A 197 17.75 -17.50 -4.82
N MET A 198 16.96 -18.11 -3.96
CA MET A 198 16.55 -17.54 -2.69
C MET A 198 17.48 -17.99 -1.57
N SER A 199 17.96 -17.05 -0.76
CA SER A 199 18.61 -17.35 0.51
C SER A 199 17.62 -17.90 1.52
N ASP A 200 18.09 -18.48 2.62
CA ASP A 200 17.25 -18.87 3.75
C ASP A 200 16.48 -17.65 4.32
N THR A 201 17.15 -16.53 4.45
CA THR A 201 16.52 -15.26 4.89
C THR A 201 15.38 -14.85 3.97
N TYR A 202 15.57 -14.94 2.65
CA TYR A 202 14.52 -14.63 1.68
C TYR A 202 13.31 -15.55 1.84
N ARG A 203 13.56 -16.87 1.86
CA ARG A 203 12.47 -17.85 2.00
C ARG A 203 11.67 -17.63 3.27
N TRP A 204 12.34 -17.52 4.41
CA TRP A 204 11.66 -17.32 5.68
C TRP A 204 10.94 -15.97 5.77
N TYR A 205 11.55 -14.91 5.27
CA TYR A 205 10.90 -13.59 5.19
C TYR A 205 9.60 -13.67 4.38
N MET A 206 9.65 -14.24 3.18
CA MET A 206 8.48 -14.43 2.33
C MET A 206 7.46 -15.39 2.96
N GLY A 207 7.91 -16.47 3.57
CA GLY A 207 7.06 -17.40 4.32
C GLY A 207 6.26 -16.69 5.41
N GLY A 208 6.90 -15.80 6.17
CA GLY A 208 6.23 -14.98 7.17
C GLY A 208 5.21 -14.02 6.57
N LEU A 209 5.56 -13.31 5.49
CA LEU A 209 4.64 -12.42 4.78
C LEU A 209 3.37 -13.18 4.33
N MET A 210 3.53 -14.37 3.78
CA MET A 210 2.41 -15.18 3.29
C MET A 210 1.57 -15.75 4.43
N ALA A 211 2.20 -16.28 5.48
CA ALA A 211 1.50 -16.84 6.63
C ALA A 211 0.63 -15.79 7.34
N CYS A 212 1.13 -14.56 7.49
CA CYS A 212 0.45 -13.46 8.16
C CYS A 212 -0.45 -12.62 7.26
N ALA A 213 -0.49 -12.88 5.94
CA ALA A 213 -1.17 -12.02 4.97
C ALA A 213 -2.66 -11.78 5.27
N ARG A 214 -3.38 -12.81 5.74
CA ARG A 214 -4.79 -12.67 6.14
C ARG A 214 -4.94 -11.86 7.41
N GLU A 215 -4.10 -12.13 8.40
CA GLU A 215 -4.15 -11.50 9.72
C GLU A 215 -3.78 -10.01 9.65
N MET A 216 -2.85 -9.64 8.77
CA MET A 216 -2.42 -8.26 8.55
C MET A 216 -3.21 -7.52 7.46
N ALA A 217 -4.20 -8.16 6.82
CA ALA A 217 -4.89 -7.64 5.64
C ALA A 217 -5.53 -6.26 5.86
N TRP A 218 -6.06 -5.98 7.06
CA TRP A 218 -6.60 -4.68 7.40
C TRP A 218 -5.55 -3.55 7.27
N MET A 219 -4.31 -3.79 7.64
CA MET A 219 -3.26 -2.76 7.55
C MET A 219 -2.88 -2.43 6.09
N TYR A 220 -3.21 -3.31 5.15
CA TYR A 220 -3.04 -3.14 3.71
C TYR A 220 -4.30 -2.60 3.00
N ALA A 221 -5.47 -2.83 3.59
CA ALA A 221 -6.78 -2.52 3.02
C ALA A 221 -7.71 -1.98 4.13
N PRO A 222 -7.54 -0.69 4.54
CA PRO A 222 -8.08 -0.19 5.81
C PRO A 222 -9.56 0.19 5.78
N PHE A 223 -10.18 0.32 4.59
CA PHE A 223 -11.53 0.84 4.43
C PHE A 223 -12.49 -0.18 3.81
N VAL A 224 -13.80 0.01 4.01
CA VAL A 224 -14.83 -0.79 3.32
C VAL A 224 -14.62 -0.77 1.80
N ASN A 225 -14.21 0.36 1.24
CA ASN A 225 -13.92 0.51 -0.19
C ASN A 225 -12.72 -0.32 -0.64
N SER A 226 -11.72 -0.54 0.20
CA SER A 226 -10.49 -1.25 -0.16
C SER A 226 -10.76 -2.65 -0.71
N TYR A 227 -11.73 -3.37 -0.15
CA TYR A 227 -12.09 -4.75 -0.53
C TYR A 227 -12.84 -4.83 -1.86
N LYS A 228 -13.40 -3.72 -2.35
CA LYS A 228 -14.03 -3.65 -3.68
C LYS A 228 -13.02 -3.72 -4.81
N ARG A 229 -11.74 -3.50 -4.52
CA ARG A 229 -10.63 -3.68 -5.47
C ARG A 229 -10.38 -5.16 -5.78
N TYR A 230 -10.64 -6.06 -4.85
CA TYR A 230 -10.37 -7.51 -4.97
C TYR A 230 -11.41 -8.20 -5.86
N GLN A 231 -11.31 -7.97 -7.17
CA GLN A 231 -12.15 -8.59 -8.19
C GLN A 231 -11.35 -9.58 -9.02
N LEU A 232 -11.97 -10.70 -9.41
CA LEU A 232 -11.31 -11.67 -10.29
C LEU A 232 -10.95 -11.02 -11.64
N GLY A 233 -9.70 -11.22 -12.08
CA GLY A 233 -9.21 -10.66 -13.33
C GLY A 233 -8.97 -9.14 -13.35
N SER A 234 -8.92 -8.49 -12.19
CA SER A 234 -8.78 -7.02 -12.06
C SER A 234 -7.37 -6.55 -11.75
N TRP A 235 -6.35 -7.39 -11.97
CA TRP A 235 -4.94 -7.12 -11.61
C TRP A 235 -4.68 -6.91 -10.11
N ALA A 236 -5.73 -7.13 -9.28
CA ALA A 236 -5.66 -7.16 -7.82
C ALA A 236 -5.73 -8.61 -7.33
N PRO A 237 -4.60 -9.31 -7.18
CA PRO A 237 -4.59 -10.71 -6.80
C PRO A 237 -5.10 -10.89 -5.37
N THR A 238 -6.00 -11.87 -5.20
CA THR A 238 -6.55 -12.26 -3.89
C THR A 238 -5.92 -13.53 -3.33
N ALA A 239 -5.24 -14.30 -4.19
CA ALA A 239 -4.60 -15.57 -3.82
C ALA A 239 -3.29 -15.30 -3.08
N ILE A 240 -3.14 -15.88 -1.89
CA ILE A 240 -1.91 -15.84 -1.09
C ILE A 240 -1.00 -16.95 -1.59
N VAL A 241 -0.46 -16.73 -2.77
CA VAL A 241 0.53 -17.58 -3.42
C VAL A 241 1.67 -16.70 -3.94
N TRP A 242 2.84 -17.32 -4.20
CA TRP A 242 3.98 -16.62 -4.75
C TRP A 242 4.50 -17.27 -6.02
N SER A 243 5.11 -16.48 -6.86
CA SER A 243 5.83 -16.95 -8.04
C SER A 243 6.86 -15.92 -8.51
N ARG A 244 7.82 -16.38 -9.30
CA ARG A 244 8.77 -15.49 -9.95
C ARG A 244 8.06 -14.75 -11.10
N ASP A 245 8.13 -13.42 -11.06
CA ASP A 245 7.61 -12.52 -12.10
C ASP A 245 6.15 -12.77 -12.56
N ASN A 246 5.30 -13.26 -11.67
CA ASN A 246 3.90 -13.58 -11.95
C ASN A 246 2.96 -12.56 -11.29
N ARG A 247 2.36 -11.69 -12.11
CA ARG A 247 1.45 -10.60 -11.65
C ARG A 247 0.09 -11.08 -11.16
N THR A 248 -0.25 -12.38 -11.33
CA THR A 248 -1.51 -12.94 -10.83
C THR A 248 -1.41 -13.42 -9.39
N CYS A 249 -0.20 -13.50 -8.82
CA CYS A 249 0.06 -13.91 -7.44
C CYS A 249 0.00 -12.73 -6.48
N GLY A 250 -0.43 -12.95 -5.24
CA GLY A 250 -0.40 -11.96 -4.17
C GLY A 250 1.02 -11.55 -3.78
N PHE A 251 1.98 -12.46 -3.93
CA PHE A 251 3.40 -12.23 -3.71
C PHE A 251 4.20 -12.58 -4.96
N ARG A 252 4.98 -11.63 -5.42
CA ARG A 252 5.81 -11.78 -6.61
C ARG A 252 7.27 -11.56 -6.24
N THR A 253 8.14 -12.52 -6.58
CA THR A 253 9.58 -12.34 -6.43
C THR A 253 10.13 -11.68 -7.68
N VAL A 254 10.89 -10.61 -7.51
CA VAL A 254 11.43 -9.80 -8.60
C VAL A 254 12.87 -9.40 -8.32
N GLY A 255 13.62 -9.10 -9.39
CA GLY A 255 15.01 -8.69 -9.31
C GLY A 255 15.97 -9.86 -9.10
N GLU A 256 17.25 -9.55 -9.18
CA GLU A 256 18.37 -10.50 -9.02
C GLU A 256 19.46 -9.85 -8.17
N HIS A 257 20.26 -10.65 -7.50
CA HIS A 257 21.37 -10.22 -6.64
C HIS A 257 20.93 -9.14 -5.64
N ALA A 258 21.54 -7.97 -5.62
CA ALA A 258 21.18 -6.86 -4.74
C ALA A 258 19.79 -6.27 -5.02
N GLY A 259 19.23 -6.53 -6.20
CA GLY A 259 17.89 -6.11 -6.59
C GLY A 259 16.78 -7.11 -6.21
N ALA A 260 17.13 -8.30 -5.69
CA ALA A 260 16.15 -9.33 -5.30
C ALA A 260 15.28 -8.85 -4.15
N ARG A 261 13.95 -9.00 -4.31
CA ARG A 261 12.95 -8.50 -3.34
C ARG A 261 11.60 -9.19 -3.49
N VAL A 262 10.76 -9.07 -2.47
CA VAL A 262 9.35 -9.44 -2.54
C VAL A 262 8.51 -8.22 -2.92
N GLU A 263 7.63 -8.38 -3.88
CA GLU A 263 6.53 -7.46 -4.18
C GLU A 263 5.24 -8.04 -3.58
N CYS A 264 4.67 -7.38 -2.59
CA CYS A 264 3.34 -7.66 -2.06
C CYS A 264 2.31 -6.84 -2.85
N ARG A 265 1.42 -7.52 -3.59
CA ARG A 265 0.43 -6.90 -4.48
C ARG A 265 -0.96 -6.72 -3.83
N ILE A 266 -1.05 -7.06 -2.54
CA ILE A 266 -2.29 -6.97 -1.76
C ILE A 266 -2.71 -5.52 -1.46
N PRO A 267 -1.80 -4.60 -1.05
CA PRO A 267 -2.19 -3.28 -0.61
C PRO A 267 -2.85 -2.42 -1.70
N GLY A 268 -3.86 -1.65 -1.31
CA GLY A 268 -4.48 -0.63 -2.13
C GLY A 268 -3.82 0.74 -1.97
N ALA A 269 -4.06 1.65 -2.92
CA ALA A 269 -3.52 3.01 -2.88
C ALA A 269 -4.03 3.84 -1.68
N ASP A 270 -5.09 3.39 -1.04
CA ASP A 270 -5.68 3.96 0.16
C ASP A 270 -4.97 3.55 1.46
N ALA A 271 -4.05 2.59 1.43
CA ALA A 271 -3.29 2.16 2.59
C ALA A 271 -2.51 3.31 3.27
N ASN A 272 -2.37 3.22 4.59
CA ASN A 272 -1.46 4.07 5.35
C ASN A 272 -0.03 3.48 5.22
N PRO A 273 0.94 4.21 4.64
CA PRO A 273 2.26 3.65 4.36
C PRO A 273 3.00 3.18 5.62
N TYR A 274 2.86 3.91 6.73
CA TYR A 274 3.53 3.54 7.98
C TYR A 274 3.00 2.21 8.52
N LEU A 275 1.67 2.03 8.53
CA LEU A 275 1.04 0.79 9.01
C LEU A 275 1.31 -0.37 8.06
N ALA A 276 1.24 -0.15 6.75
CA ALA A 276 1.48 -1.18 5.76
C ALA A 276 2.94 -1.69 5.81
N PHE A 277 3.92 -0.78 5.92
CA PHE A 277 5.31 -1.20 6.10
C PHE A 277 5.55 -1.85 7.48
N ALA A 278 4.92 -1.36 8.55
CA ALA A 278 5.03 -1.98 9.86
C ALA A 278 4.50 -3.43 9.85
N ALA A 279 3.36 -3.68 9.21
CA ALA A 279 2.80 -5.03 9.02
C ALA A 279 3.74 -5.93 8.20
N THR A 280 4.30 -5.39 7.12
CA THR A 280 5.25 -6.11 6.26
C THR A 280 6.51 -6.50 7.04
N ILE A 281 7.10 -5.57 7.79
CA ILE A 281 8.30 -5.84 8.59
C ILE A 281 7.99 -6.84 9.70
N ALA A 282 6.90 -6.65 10.46
CA ALA A 282 6.50 -7.53 11.54
C ALA A 282 6.29 -8.98 11.06
N ALA A 283 5.55 -9.16 9.97
CA ALA A 283 5.29 -10.47 9.37
C ALA A 283 6.57 -11.13 8.84
N GLY A 284 7.42 -10.37 8.15
CA GLY A 284 8.68 -10.86 7.60
C GLY A 284 9.66 -11.29 8.69
N LEU A 285 9.84 -10.48 9.75
CA LEU A 285 10.70 -10.81 10.89
C LEU A 285 10.20 -12.04 11.64
N TRP A 286 8.88 -12.13 11.87
CA TRP A 286 8.29 -13.32 12.48
C TRP A 286 8.59 -14.58 11.65
N GLY A 287 8.54 -14.46 10.31
CA GLY A 287 8.90 -15.56 9.42
C GLY A 287 10.37 -15.98 9.56
N ILE A 288 11.30 -15.03 9.65
CA ILE A 288 12.73 -15.30 9.84
C ILE A 288 12.99 -15.97 11.21
N GLU A 289 12.45 -15.40 12.30
CA GLU A 289 12.63 -15.93 13.65
C GLU A 289 12.09 -17.34 13.81
N ASN A 290 10.98 -17.67 13.15
CA ASN A 290 10.34 -18.98 13.20
C ASN A 290 10.71 -19.91 12.03
N LYS A 291 11.60 -19.46 11.14
CA LYS A 291 12.04 -20.22 9.93
C LYS A 291 10.88 -20.75 9.11
N VAL A 292 9.90 -19.88 8.85
CA VAL A 292 8.67 -20.22 8.14
C VAL A 292 8.96 -20.39 6.65
N GLU A 293 8.87 -21.62 6.15
CA GLU A 293 9.03 -21.89 4.74
C GLU A 293 7.79 -21.44 3.95
N PRO A 294 7.96 -20.79 2.80
CA PRO A 294 6.85 -20.49 1.92
C PRO A 294 6.30 -21.80 1.29
N PRO A 295 5.01 -21.82 0.91
CA PRO A 295 4.51 -22.95 0.13
C PRO A 295 5.26 -23.07 -1.22
N PRO A 296 5.15 -24.20 -1.92
CA PRO A 296 5.75 -24.38 -3.24
C PRO A 296 5.39 -23.23 -4.20
N MET A 297 6.33 -22.87 -5.09
CA MET A 297 6.12 -21.83 -6.10
C MET A 297 4.88 -22.15 -6.96
N PHE A 298 3.97 -21.21 -7.07
CA PHE A 298 2.77 -21.37 -7.87
C PHE A 298 3.07 -21.24 -9.37
N VAL A 299 2.51 -22.15 -10.16
CA VAL A 299 2.66 -22.17 -11.61
C VAL A 299 1.30 -21.95 -12.28
N GLY A 300 1.24 -21.00 -13.19
CA GLY A 300 0.03 -20.69 -13.95
C GLY A 300 -0.68 -19.42 -13.51
N ASN A 301 -1.98 -19.31 -13.83
CA ASN A 301 -2.81 -18.16 -13.52
C ASN A 301 -3.45 -18.28 -12.12
N ALA A 302 -2.99 -17.50 -11.15
CA ALA A 302 -3.47 -17.59 -9.77
C ALA A 302 -4.93 -17.10 -9.59
N TYR A 303 -5.51 -16.38 -10.55
CA TYR A 303 -6.95 -16.07 -10.53
C TYR A 303 -7.82 -17.32 -10.67
N GLU A 304 -7.32 -18.36 -11.34
CA GLU A 304 -8.01 -19.63 -11.56
C GLU A 304 -7.76 -20.66 -10.44
N ALA A 305 -6.85 -20.36 -9.52
CA ALA A 305 -6.53 -21.24 -8.40
C ALA A 305 -7.74 -21.43 -7.48
N LYS A 306 -8.10 -22.68 -7.16
CA LYS A 306 -9.31 -23.01 -6.37
C LYS A 306 -9.00 -23.26 -4.90
N ASP A 307 -7.96 -24.03 -4.61
CA ASP A 307 -7.65 -24.52 -3.25
C ASP A 307 -6.42 -23.81 -2.67
N VAL A 308 -6.45 -22.48 -2.70
CA VAL A 308 -5.37 -21.63 -2.15
C VAL A 308 -5.93 -20.63 -1.15
N PRO A 309 -5.17 -20.27 -0.11
CA PRO A 309 -5.56 -19.20 0.81
C PRO A 309 -5.80 -17.89 0.04
N ARG A 310 -6.79 -17.12 0.51
CA ARG A 310 -7.12 -15.81 -0.08
C ARG A 310 -7.19 -14.74 0.99
N VAL A 311 -6.94 -13.49 0.61
CA VAL A 311 -7.17 -12.33 1.47
C VAL A 311 -8.65 -12.23 1.87
N PRO A 312 -8.99 -11.59 2.99
CA PRO A 312 -10.37 -11.31 3.36
C PRO A 312 -11.14 -10.57 2.25
N TYR A 313 -12.43 -10.83 2.12
CA TYR A 313 -13.29 -10.20 1.10
C TYR A 313 -14.02 -8.95 1.59
N SER A 314 -13.93 -8.66 2.88
CA SER A 314 -14.58 -7.49 3.48
C SER A 314 -13.75 -6.94 4.64
N LEU A 315 -13.99 -5.67 4.99
CA LEU A 315 -13.38 -5.08 6.18
C LEU A 315 -13.80 -5.86 7.44
N HIS A 316 -15.06 -6.27 7.52
CA HIS A 316 -15.56 -7.07 8.66
C HIS A 316 -14.74 -8.37 8.84
N GLU A 317 -14.53 -9.13 7.76
CA GLU A 317 -13.71 -10.36 7.81
C GLU A 317 -12.26 -10.06 8.20
N ALA A 318 -11.69 -8.97 7.68
CA ALA A 318 -10.31 -8.59 7.99
C ALA A 318 -10.15 -8.16 9.45
N VAL A 319 -11.13 -7.44 10.02
CA VAL A 319 -11.16 -7.06 11.44
C VAL A 319 -11.22 -8.29 12.32
N GLU A 320 -12.09 -9.26 12.02
CA GLU A 320 -12.19 -10.49 12.81
C GLU A 320 -10.92 -11.36 12.68
N THR A 321 -10.30 -11.40 11.49
CA THR A 321 -9.04 -12.11 11.29
C THR A 321 -7.90 -11.44 12.06
N PHE A 322 -7.82 -10.10 12.04
CA PHE A 322 -6.83 -9.33 12.81
C PHE A 322 -7.05 -9.52 14.32
N ARG A 323 -8.29 -9.51 14.81
CA ARG A 323 -8.64 -9.76 16.21
C ARG A 323 -8.07 -11.06 16.75
N GLY A 324 -8.03 -12.11 15.93
CA GLY A 324 -7.50 -13.42 16.26
C GLY A 324 -5.97 -13.54 16.11
N SER A 325 -5.29 -12.52 15.63
CA SER A 325 -3.84 -12.60 15.34
C SER A 325 -3.00 -12.52 16.58
N THR A 326 -2.32 -13.61 16.91
CA THR A 326 -1.28 -13.61 17.96
C THR A 326 0.00 -12.93 17.46
N VAL A 327 0.34 -13.09 16.19
CA VAL A 327 1.52 -12.47 15.58
C VAL A 327 1.43 -10.94 15.61
N ALA A 328 0.27 -10.37 15.27
CA ALA A 328 0.07 -8.93 15.33
C ALA A 328 0.12 -8.41 16.76
N ARG A 329 -0.51 -9.13 17.70
CA ARG A 329 -0.51 -8.77 19.13
C ARG A 329 0.91 -8.79 19.71
N ASP A 330 1.70 -9.82 19.41
CA ASP A 330 3.08 -9.93 19.86
C ASP A 330 3.99 -8.87 19.24
N ALA A 331 3.79 -8.57 17.94
CA ALA A 331 4.60 -7.59 17.22
C ALA A 331 4.35 -6.14 17.65
N PHE A 332 3.11 -5.78 17.96
CA PHE A 332 2.73 -4.39 18.27
C PHE A 332 2.52 -4.13 19.77
N GLY A 333 2.38 -5.18 20.57
CA GLY A 333 2.01 -5.11 22.00
C GLY A 333 0.52 -4.84 22.22
N ASP A 334 -0.02 -5.27 23.36
CA ASP A 334 -1.45 -5.23 23.65
C ASP A 334 -2.09 -3.85 23.46
N PHE A 335 -1.46 -2.79 23.97
CA PHE A 335 -2.01 -1.45 23.91
C PHE A 335 -2.18 -0.93 22.48
N VAL A 336 -1.13 -1.07 21.65
CA VAL A 336 -1.16 -0.66 20.24
C VAL A 336 -2.11 -1.56 19.45
N PHE A 337 -2.06 -2.87 19.69
CA PHE A 337 -2.94 -3.84 19.02
C PHE A 337 -4.43 -3.52 19.25
N GLU A 338 -4.84 -3.27 20.50
CA GLU A 338 -6.24 -2.92 20.83
C GLU A 338 -6.65 -1.58 20.21
N HIS A 339 -5.74 -0.59 20.16
CA HIS A 339 -6.00 0.66 19.46
C HIS A 339 -6.22 0.46 17.96
N LEU A 340 -5.36 -0.32 17.31
CA LEU A 340 -5.46 -0.65 15.87
C LEU A 340 -6.75 -1.42 15.58
N LEU A 341 -7.07 -2.42 16.41
CA LEU A 341 -8.30 -3.21 16.29
C LEU A 341 -9.56 -2.33 16.44
N ASN A 342 -9.57 -1.44 17.42
CA ASN A 342 -10.67 -0.50 17.61
C ASN A 342 -10.81 0.46 16.42
N THR A 343 -9.70 0.97 15.89
CA THR A 343 -9.71 1.85 14.70
C THR A 343 -10.32 1.14 13.50
N ALA A 344 -9.93 -0.10 13.23
CA ALA A 344 -10.48 -0.91 12.15
C ALA A 344 -11.98 -1.20 12.34
N HIS A 345 -12.38 -1.54 13.57
CA HIS A 345 -13.77 -1.83 13.91
C HIS A 345 -14.66 -0.59 13.77
N GLN A 346 -14.20 0.58 14.22
CA GLN A 346 -14.96 1.82 14.11
C GLN A 346 -15.24 2.24 12.66
N GLU A 347 -14.31 2.01 11.74
CA GLU A 347 -14.55 2.27 10.31
C GLU A 347 -15.74 1.44 9.78
N GLN A 348 -15.80 0.15 10.14
CA GLN A 348 -16.94 -0.71 9.79
C GLN A 348 -18.25 -0.23 10.45
N VAL A 349 -18.22 0.08 11.75
CA VAL A 349 -19.39 0.53 12.50
C VAL A 349 -19.96 1.84 11.94
N ILE A 350 -19.10 2.79 11.57
CA ILE A 350 -19.54 4.05 10.97
C ILE A 350 -20.23 3.78 9.63
N PHE A 351 -19.64 2.94 8.78
CA PHE A 351 -20.25 2.58 7.50
C PHE A 351 -21.65 1.93 7.70
N ASP A 352 -21.72 0.93 8.56
CA ASP A 352 -22.97 0.17 8.78
C ASP A 352 -24.09 1.05 9.34
N ASN A 353 -23.76 2.03 10.19
CA ASN A 353 -24.75 2.88 10.85
C ASN A 353 -25.14 4.14 10.06
N THR A 354 -24.37 4.53 9.05
CA THR A 354 -24.58 5.82 8.35
C THR A 354 -24.85 5.68 6.87
N THR A 355 -24.74 4.47 6.29
CA THR A 355 -24.76 4.30 4.84
C THR A 355 -25.94 3.46 4.39
N VAL A 356 -26.75 4.01 3.46
CA VAL A 356 -27.68 3.25 2.63
C VAL A 356 -27.21 3.39 1.19
N THR A 357 -26.87 2.27 0.55
CA THR A 357 -26.30 2.26 -0.80
C THR A 357 -27.37 2.36 -1.89
N ASP A 358 -27.02 2.90 -3.07
CA ASP A 358 -27.90 2.91 -4.25
C ASP A 358 -28.33 1.47 -4.63
N TRP A 359 -27.49 0.47 -4.37
CA TRP A 359 -27.81 -0.93 -4.60
C TRP A 359 -28.94 -1.43 -3.68
N GLU A 360 -28.92 -1.06 -2.40
CA GLU A 360 -29.96 -1.41 -1.44
C GLU A 360 -31.28 -0.76 -1.84
N LEU A 361 -31.25 0.53 -2.21
CA LEU A 361 -32.44 1.20 -2.71
C LEU A 361 -33.02 0.52 -3.95
N ALA A 362 -32.20 0.26 -4.97
CA ALA A 362 -32.63 -0.41 -6.18
C ALA A 362 -33.12 -1.84 -5.95
N ARG A 363 -32.55 -2.54 -4.98
CA ARG A 363 -32.85 -3.94 -4.67
C ARG A 363 -34.09 -4.13 -3.79
N TYR A 364 -34.25 -3.28 -2.78
CA TYR A 364 -35.20 -3.53 -1.69
C TYR A 364 -36.39 -2.56 -1.65
N PHE A 365 -36.34 -1.44 -2.36
CA PHE A 365 -37.37 -0.38 -2.26
C PHE A 365 -38.81 -0.89 -2.49
N GLU A 366 -38.98 -1.83 -3.42
CA GLU A 366 -40.29 -2.43 -3.72
C GLU A 366 -40.43 -3.86 -3.21
N ARG A 367 -39.39 -4.42 -2.59
CA ARG A 367 -39.37 -5.83 -2.15
C ARG A 367 -39.43 -6.00 -0.65
N GLY A 368 -39.19 -4.95 0.11
CA GLY A 368 -39.19 -4.92 1.58
C GLY A 368 -40.55 -4.80 2.21
#